data_8a80312f759370b5390df3793bf07714
#
_entry.id   8a80312f759370b5390df3793bf07714
#
_cell.length_a   1.000
_cell.length_b   1.000
_cell.length_c   1.000
_cell.angle_alpha   90.00
_cell.angle_beta   90.00
_cell.angle_gamma   90.00
#
_symmetry.space_group_name_H-M   'P 1'
#
loop_
_entity.id
_entity.type
_entity.pdbx_description
1 polymer ?
#
loop_
_entity_poly.entity_id
_entity_poly.type
_entity_poly.pdbx_seq_one_letter_code
_entity_poly.pdbx_strand_id
1 'polypeptide(L)'
;MSTPEIKAYEEKVGAQLQQAKAQLGEFEAHAKGKMAQAEIDTINRLKSKHQEIEKKRQDLKTVSDAKVGQVKAEIDAEVAKLKTSLADLGTKLKKAG
;
A
#
# COMPACT_ATOMS: atom_id res chain seq x y z
N MET A 1 9.43 18.45 11.96
CA MET A 1 9.53 17.81 13.30
C MET A 1 8.35 16.86 13.53
N SER A 2 8.62 15.59 13.88
CA SER A 2 7.52 14.67 14.15
C SER A 2 7.02 14.82 15.58
N THR A 3 5.73 15.09 15.74
CA THR A 3 5.07 15.02 17.03
C THR A 3 4.84 13.54 17.38
N PRO A 4 4.56 13.20 18.66
CA PRO A 4 4.19 11.83 19.03
C PRO A 4 3.00 11.30 18.22
N GLU A 5 2.04 12.17 17.89
CA GLU A 5 0.87 11.79 17.10
C GLU A 5 1.23 11.42 15.67
N ILE A 6 2.12 12.21 15.04
CA ILE A 6 2.61 11.91 13.69
C ILE A 6 3.41 10.61 13.70
N LYS A 7 4.23 10.41 14.73
CA LYS A 7 5.04 9.20 14.85
C LYS A 7 4.16 7.96 14.99
N ALA A 8 3.12 8.02 15.81
CA ALA A 8 2.17 6.92 15.97
C ALA A 8 1.45 6.63 14.65
N TYR A 9 1.07 7.68 13.91
CA TYR A 9 0.43 7.54 12.61
C TYR A 9 1.38 6.88 11.58
N GLU A 10 2.64 7.32 11.54
CA GLU A 10 3.64 6.74 10.65
C GLU A 10 3.83 5.25 10.94
N GLU A 11 3.86 4.87 12.21
CA GLU A 11 4.01 3.46 12.61
C GLU A 11 2.80 2.64 12.18
N LYS A 12 1.60 3.18 12.36
CA LYS A 12 0.37 2.50 11.94
C LYS A 12 0.37 2.26 10.43
N VAL A 13 0.67 3.30 9.65
CA VAL A 13 0.73 3.19 8.19
C VAL A 13 1.85 2.25 7.77
N GLY A 14 3.00 2.33 8.43
CA GLY A 14 4.11 1.42 8.16
C GLY A 14 3.73 -0.03 8.33
N ALA A 15 2.98 -0.37 9.40
CA ALA A 15 2.51 -1.73 9.63
C ALA A 15 1.53 -2.16 8.53
N GLN A 16 0.61 -1.27 8.12
CA GLN A 16 -0.33 -1.55 7.04
C GLN A 16 0.38 -1.78 5.71
N LEU A 17 1.40 -0.99 5.42
CA LEU A 17 2.20 -1.15 4.21
C LEU A 17 3.02 -2.44 4.22
N GLN A 18 3.51 -2.84 5.38
CA GLN A 18 4.22 -4.11 5.52
C GLN A 18 3.30 -5.29 5.24
N GLN A 19 2.07 -5.26 5.75
CA GLN A 19 1.07 -6.30 5.46
C GLN A 19 0.75 -6.34 3.97
N ALA A 20 0.57 -5.18 3.36
CA ALA A 20 0.29 -5.09 1.92
C ALA A 20 1.45 -5.67 1.11
N LYS A 21 2.68 -5.38 1.50
CA LYS A 21 3.86 -5.90 0.82
C LYS A 21 3.93 -7.41 0.89
N ALA A 22 3.63 -7.98 2.07
CA ALA A 22 3.61 -9.43 2.26
C ALA A 22 2.54 -10.08 1.38
N GLN A 23 1.33 -9.49 1.33
CA GLN A 23 0.26 -9.98 0.46
C GLN A 23 0.63 -9.89 -1.02
N LEU A 24 1.27 -8.80 -1.43
CA LEU A 24 1.73 -8.66 -2.82
C LEU A 24 2.73 -9.75 -3.19
N GLY A 25 3.63 -10.09 -2.26
CA GLY A 25 4.59 -11.17 -2.47
C GLY A 25 3.92 -12.53 -2.64
N GLU A 26 2.94 -12.82 -1.78
CA GLU A 26 2.16 -14.07 -1.88
C GLU A 26 1.38 -14.14 -3.19
N PHE A 27 0.70 -13.06 -3.55
CA PHE A 27 -0.08 -13.01 -4.77
C PHE A 27 0.81 -13.11 -6.01
N GLU A 28 1.99 -12.50 -5.97
CA GLU A 28 2.94 -12.58 -7.07
C GLU A 28 3.38 -14.02 -7.31
N ALA A 29 3.74 -14.73 -6.25
CA ALA A 29 4.14 -16.13 -6.36
C ALA A 29 3.00 -16.98 -6.91
N HIS A 30 1.78 -16.74 -6.43
CA HIS A 30 0.60 -17.46 -6.88
C HIS A 30 0.28 -17.18 -8.37
N ALA A 31 0.31 -15.91 -8.76
CA ALA A 31 0.02 -15.50 -10.13
C ALA A 31 1.08 -16.04 -11.11
N LYS A 32 2.34 -16.02 -10.73
CA LYS A 32 3.43 -16.56 -11.55
C LYS A 32 3.30 -18.07 -11.71
N GLY A 33 2.93 -18.77 -10.64
CA GLY A 33 2.69 -20.21 -10.69
C GLY A 33 1.58 -20.59 -11.63
N LYS A 34 0.59 -19.73 -11.83
CA LYS A 34 -0.54 -19.94 -12.74
C LYS A 34 -0.36 -19.26 -14.08
N MET A 35 0.75 -18.57 -14.30
CA MET A 35 1.00 -17.81 -15.52
C MET A 35 -0.09 -16.78 -15.81
N ALA A 36 -0.66 -16.19 -14.75
CA ALA A 36 -1.77 -15.23 -14.83
C ALA A 36 -1.24 -13.83 -15.11
N GLN A 37 -0.95 -13.52 -16.37
CA GLN A 37 -0.28 -12.29 -16.77
C GLN A 37 -1.05 -11.03 -16.37
N ALA A 38 -2.37 -11.01 -16.49
CA ALA A 38 -3.18 -9.85 -16.10
C ALA A 38 -3.03 -9.54 -14.60
N GLU A 39 -3.00 -10.58 -13.78
CA GLU A 39 -2.82 -10.45 -12.33
C GLU A 39 -1.40 -10.03 -12.00
N ILE A 40 -0.41 -10.52 -12.73
CA ILE A 40 1.00 -10.10 -12.57
C ILE A 40 1.13 -8.60 -12.86
N ASP A 41 0.50 -8.13 -13.94
CA ASP A 41 0.52 -6.71 -14.30
C ASP A 41 -0.14 -5.85 -13.22
N THR A 42 -1.25 -6.32 -12.67
CA THR A 42 -1.92 -5.64 -11.56
C THR A 42 -1.02 -5.56 -10.34
N ILE A 43 -0.36 -6.66 -10.00
CA ILE A 43 0.59 -6.71 -8.87
C ILE A 43 1.69 -5.68 -9.05
N ASN A 44 2.24 -5.58 -10.25
CA ASN A 44 3.31 -4.60 -10.51
C ASN A 44 2.82 -3.17 -10.32
N ARG A 45 1.60 -2.86 -10.73
CA ARG A 45 1.00 -1.55 -10.49
C ARG A 45 0.80 -1.28 -9.00
N LEU A 46 0.35 -2.29 -8.25
CA LEU A 46 0.14 -2.16 -6.81
C LEU A 46 1.47 -2.01 -6.06
N LYS A 47 2.54 -2.64 -6.53
CA LYS A 47 3.89 -2.43 -5.98
C LYS A 47 4.32 -0.97 -6.14
N SER A 48 4.05 -0.37 -7.30
CA SER A 48 4.35 1.05 -7.53
C SER A 48 3.54 1.94 -6.61
N LYS A 49 2.26 1.64 -6.42
CA LYS A 49 1.41 2.37 -5.47
C LYS A 49 1.92 2.26 -4.05
N HIS A 50 2.34 1.06 -3.66
CA HIS A 50 2.93 0.83 -2.34
C HIS A 50 4.14 1.76 -2.12
N GLN A 51 5.01 1.85 -3.10
CA GLN A 51 6.20 2.72 -3.03
C GLN A 51 5.82 4.20 -2.93
N GLU A 52 4.81 4.63 -3.68
CA GLU A 52 4.32 6.01 -3.63
C GLU A 52 3.79 6.36 -2.24
N ILE A 53 3.03 5.45 -1.63
CA ILE A 53 2.49 5.65 -0.29
C ILE A 53 3.63 5.71 0.74
N GLU A 54 4.60 4.83 0.61
CA GLU A 54 5.78 4.81 1.49
C GLU A 54 6.54 6.12 1.42
N LYS A 55 6.69 6.68 0.23
CA LYS A 55 7.34 7.97 0.04
C LYS A 55 6.54 9.08 0.72
N LYS A 56 5.22 9.10 0.58
CA LYS A 56 4.37 10.08 1.24
C LYS A 56 4.44 9.96 2.77
N ARG A 57 4.52 8.73 3.27
CA ARG A 57 4.67 8.49 4.69
C ARG A 57 5.97 9.12 5.20
N GLN A 58 7.05 8.97 4.47
CA GLN A 58 8.33 9.57 4.83
C GLN A 58 8.28 11.10 4.76
N ASP A 59 7.53 11.66 3.81
CA ASP A 59 7.37 13.11 3.66
C ASP A 59 6.74 13.76 4.89
N LEU A 60 5.96 13.00 5.68
CA LEU A 60 5.37 13.51 6.92
C LEU A 60 6.43 14.04 7.91
N LYS A 61 7.64 13.55 7.82
CA LYS A 61 8.74 14.00 8.70
C LYS A 61 9.22 15.41 8.37
N THR A 62 8.99 15.86 7.15
CA THR A 62 9.56 17.10 6.63
C THR A 62 8.53 18.14 6.20
N VAL A 63 7.26 17.78 6.10
CA VAL A 63 6.21 18.76 5.70
C VAL A 63 5.93 19.72 6.85
N SER A 64 5.45 20.91 6.50
CA SER A 64 5.05 21.91 7.48
C SER A 64 3.78 21.43 8.22
N ASP A 65 3.60 21.92 9.44
CA ASP A 65 2.44 21.56 10.26
C ASP A 65 1.13 21.84 9.53
N ALA A 66 1.08 22.88 8.73
CA ALA A 66 -0.10 23.26 7.97
C ALA A 66 -0.49 22.20 6.92
N LYS A 67 0.48 21.41 6.44
CA LYS A 67 0.25 20.42 5.38
C LYS A 67 0.07 18.99 5.91
N VAL A 68 0.37 18.76 7.18
CA VAL A 68 0.29 17.41 7.77
C VAL A 68 -1.09 16.79 7.57
N GLY A 69 -2.16 17.54 7.86
CA GLY A 69 -3.52 17.03 7.71
C GLY A 69 -3.84 16.60 6.28
N GLN A 70 -3.39 17.40 5.30
CA GLN A 70 -3.59 17.09 3.89
C GLN A 70 -2.85 15.82 3.47
N VAL A 71 -1.59 15.70 3.88
CA VAL A 71 -0.78 14.52 3.54
C VAL A 71 -1.36 13.26 4.18
N LYS A 72 -1.80 13.34 5.44
CA LYS A 72 -2.46 12.21 6.12
C LYS A 72 -3.73 11.79 5.37
N ALA A 73 -4.54 12.73 4.94
CA ALA A 73 -5.76 12.43 4.19
C ALA A 73 -5.44 11.72 2.86
N GLU A 74 -4.40 12.16 2.17
CA GLU A 74 -3.96 11.53 0.93
C GLU A 74 -3.48 10.10 1.17
N ILE A 75 -2.68 9.90 2.21
CA ILE A 75 -2.20 8.57 2.59
C ILE A 75 -3.36 7.65 2.93
N ASP A 76 -4.30 8.11 3.75
CA ASP A 76 -5.46 7.31 4.15
C ASP A 76 -6.28 6.87 2.93
N ALA A 77 -6.50 7.78 1.98
CA ALA A 77 -7.25 7.48 0.77
C ALA A 77 -6.51 6.43 -0.08
N GLU A 78 -5.20 6.57 -0.23
CA GLU A 78 -4.41 5.64 -1.04
C GLU A 78 -4.25 4.28 -0.38
N VAL A 79 -4.11 4.24 0.95
CA VAL A 79 -4.07 2.97 1.70
C VAL A 79 -5.39 2.23 1.54
N ALA A 80 -6.52 2.95 1.63
CA ALA A 80 -7.84 2.34 1.44
C ALA A 80 -7.98 1.75 0.05
N LYS A 81 -7.53 2.47 -0.98
CA LYS A 81 -7.56 1.97 -2.36
C LYS A 81 -6.67 0.75 -2.54
N LEU A 82 -5.49 0.76 -1.94
CA LEU A 82 -4.57 -0.37 -2.00
C LEU A 82 -5.19 -1.61 -1.37
N LYS A 83 -5.81 -1.47 -0.21
CA LYS A 83 -6.49 -2.58 0.47
C LYS A 83 -7.62 -3.16 -0.37
N THR A 84 -8.43 -2.30 -0.98
CA THR A 84 -9.52 -2.73 -1.85
C THR A 84 -8.99 -3.48 -3.06
N SER A 85 -7.94 -2.95 -3.69
CA SER A 85 -7.31 -3.59 -4.84
C SER A 85 -6.72 -4.94 -4.49
N LEU A 86 -6.11 -5.08 -3.31
CA LEU A 86 -5.56 -6.36 -2.84
C LEU A 86 -6.68 -7.36 -2.59
N ALA A 87 -7.80 -6.94 -2.00
CA ALA A 87 -8.94 -7.82 -1.77
C ALA A 87 -9.51 -8.32 -3.10
N ASP A 88 -9.67 -7.43 -4.09
CA ASP A 88 -10.16 -7.79 -5.41
C ASP A 88 -9.22 -8.77 -6.11
N LEU A 89 -7.91 -8.51 -6.02
CA LEU A 89 -6.90 -9.37 -6.62
C LEU A 89 -6.92 -10.77 -5.98
N GLY A 90 -7.04 -10.83 -4.66
CA GLY A 90 -7.16 -12.11 -3.95
C GLY A 90 -8.35 -12.93 -4.41
N THR A 91 -9.49 -12.26 -4.63
CA THR A 91 -10.69 -12.90 -5.15
C THR A 91 -10.47 -13.43 -6.56
N LYS A 92 -9.85 -12.65 -7.42
CA LYS A 92 -9.55 -13.06 -8.81
C LYS A 92 -8.60 -14.26 -8.85
N LEU A 93 -7.59 -14.26 -7.99
CA LEU A 93 -6.63 -15.37 -7.94
C LEU A 93 -7.29 -16.66 -7.44
N LYS A 94 -8.22 -16.57 -6.51
CA LYS A 94 -9.00 -17.73 -6.06
C LYS A 94 -9.84 -18.31 -7.19
N LYS A 95 -10.48 -17.44 -7.98
CA LYS A 95 -11.32 -17.88 -9.10
C LYS A 95 -10.50 -18.48 -10.24
N ALA A 96 -9.27 -17.99 -10.44
CA ALA A 96 -8.38 -18.51 -11.47
C ALA A 96 -7.78 -19.87 -11.10
N GLY A 97 -7.95 -20.25 -9.86
CA GLY A 97 -7.44 -21.50 -9.34
C GLY A 97 -8.29 -22.65 -9.63
#